data_0ea1c2a8ba535d5d9d500e66274d9bf6
#
_entry.id   0ea1c2a8ba535d5d9d500e66274d9bf6
#
_cell.length_a   1.000
_cell.length_b   1.000
_cell.length_c   1.000
_cell.angle_alpha   90.00
_cell.angle_beta   90.00
_cell.angle_gamma   90.00
#
_symmetry.space_group_name_H-M   'P 1'
#
loop_
_entity.id
_entity.type
_entity.pdbx_description
1 polymer ?
#
loop_
_entity_poly.entity_id
_entity_poly.type
_entity_poly.pdbx_seq_one_letter_code
_entity_poly.pdbx_strand_id
1 'polypeptide(L)'
;MGPAYAAIMRPINEATWNRAERLRQGRDALKKLFSVYSRRELVEMKSKRFTVPGVAAPITKEQALGVLLNSGNASNLQRLMSGQKLTRDQVQAIIDTLDERDVRFAQSVWDYFETFRKESFDLEESLTGVRPEAVKAQPVQTRFGMLRGGYYPVAYDTDLSALPADQDKVGTQTSGR
;
A
#
# COMPACT_ATOMS: atom_id res chain seq x y z
N MET A 1 -21.79 -17.47 34.74
CA MET A 1 -20.47 -17.58 34.08
C MET A 1 -19.40 -17.37 35.15
N GLY A 2 -18.41 -18.28 35.26
CA GLY A 2 -17.42 -18.26 36.37
C GLY A 2 -16.26 -17.29 36.12
N PRO A 3 -15.44 -17.00 37.15
CA PRO A 3 -14.32 -16.06 37.05
C PRO A 3 -13.27 -16.43 35.99
N ALA A 4 -13.07 -17.69 35.66
CA ALA A 4 -12.19 -18.15 34.59
C ALA A 4 -12.69 -17.74 33.21
N TYR A 5 -14.01 -17.72 32.97
CA TYR A 5 -14.59 -17.22 31.74
C TYR A 5 -14.32 -15.72 31.56
N ALA A 6 -14.51 -14.93 32.61
CA ALA A 6 -14.29 -13.49 32.56
C ALA A 6 -12.81 -13.15 32.35
N ALA A 7 -11.89 -13.92 32.93
CA ALA A 7 -10.45 -13.65 32.84
C ALA A 7 -9.81 -14.10 31.52
N ILE A 8 -10.32 -15.16 30.88
CA ILE A 8 -9.66 -15.78 29.72
C ILE A 8 -10.53 -15.67 28.46
N MET A 9 -11.77 -16.14 28.52
CA MET A 9 -12.60 -16.27 27.31
C MET A 9 -13.18 -14.94 26.83
N ARG A 10 -13.50 -14.03 27.76
CA ARG A 10 -14.04 -12.72 27.39
C ARG A 10 -13.04 -11.87 26.59
N PRO A 11 -11.77 -11.69 27.01
CA PRO A 11 -10.78 -10.95 26.22
C PRO A 11 -10.53 -11.57 24.83
N ILE A 12 -10.53 -12.91 24.71
CA ILE A 12 -10.36 -13.61 23.45
C ILE A 12 -11.55 -13.33 22.51
N ASN A 13 -12.77 -13.41 23.03
CA ASN A 13 -13.97 -13.13 22.25
C ASN A 13 -14.05 -11.66 21.82
N GLU A 14 -13.70 -10.72 22.69
CA GLU A 14 -13.62 -9.30 22.40
C GLU A 14 -12.56 -8.99 21.32
N ALA A 15 -11.38 -9.61 21.41
CA ALA A 15 -10.33 -9.47 20.39
C ALA A 15 -10.77 -10.03 19.03
N THR A 16 -11.45 -11.18 19.02
CA THR A 16 -11.98 -11.80 17.81
C THR A 16 -13.06 -10.93 17.16
N TRP A 17 -13.98 -10.40 17.98
CA TRP A 17 -15.02 -9.48 17.52
C TRP A 17 -14.41 -8.19 16.91
N ASN A 18 -13.49 -7.58 17.64
CA ASN A 18 -12.82 -6.35 17.19
C ASN A 18 -12.08 -6.56 15.85
N ARG A 19 -11.41 -7.71 15.70
CA ARG A 19 -10.76 -8.09 14.44
C ARG A 19 -11.76 -8.22 13.30
N ALA A 20 -12.87 -8.92 13.51
CA ALA A 20 -13.90 -9.10 12.50
C ALA A 20 -14.53 -7.77 12.06
N GLU A 21 -14.81 -6.89 13.02
CA GLU A 21 -15.36 -5.56 12.76
C GLU A 21 -14.37 -4.69 11.96
N ARG A 22 -13.07 -4.69 12.33
CA ARG A 22 -12.03 -3.96 11.57
C ARG A 22 -11.88 -4.48 10.15
N LEU A 23 -11.92 -5.80 9.94
CA LEU A 23 -11.89 -6.39 8.61
C LEU A 23 -13.12 -5.98 7.77
N ARG A 24 -14.30 -5.89 8.40
CA ARG A 24 -15.53 -5.41 7.74
C ARG A 24 -15.38 -3.94 7.33
N GLN A 25 -14.97 -3.08 8.26
CA GLN A 25 -14.76 -1.65 8.00
C GLN A 25 -13.71 -1.41 6.91
N GLY A 26 -12.58 -2.13 6.95
CA GLY A 26 -11.57 -2.08 5.90
C GLY A 26 -12.09 -2.49 4.53
N ARG A 27 -12.88 -3.57 4.47
CA ARG A 27 -13.52 -4.02 3.24
C ARG A 27 -14.50 -3.00 2.67
N ASP A 28 -15.31 -2.40 3.53
CA ASP A 28 -16.29 -1.39 3.12
C ASP A 28 -15.59 -0.10 2.64
N ALA A 29 -14.52 0.31 3.30
CA ALA A 29 -13.69 1.44 2.88
C ALA A 29 -13.02 1.17 1.51
N LEU A 30 -12.46 -0.03 1.30
CA LEU A 30 -11.90 -0.42 0.00
C LEU A 30 -12.97 -0.43 -1.09
N LYS A 31 -14.15 -0.99 -0.83
CA LYS A 31 -15.27 -0.94 -1.78
C LYS A 31 -15.63 0.50 -2.16
N LYS A 32 -15.65 1.40 -1.18
CA LYS A 32 -15.90 2.83 -1.42
C LYS A 32 -14.80 3.46 -2.28
N LEU A 33 -13.53 3.19 -1.99
CA LEU A 33 -12.40 3.67 -2.80
C LEU A 33 -12.53 3.21 -4.25
N PHE A 34 -12.76 1.91 -4.48
CA PHE A 34 -12.87 1.33 -5.81
C PHE A 34 -14.18 1.62 -6.51
N SER A 35 -15.19 2.21 -5.84
CA SER A 35 -16.49 2.53 -6.45
C SER A 35 -16.44 3.59 -7.54
N VAL A 36 -15.32 4.30 -7.67
CA VAL A 36 -15.05 5.24 -8.77
C VAL A 36 -14.89 4.53 -10.12
N TYR A 37 -14.67 3.20 -10.10
CA TYR A 37 -14.54 2.36 -11.28
C TYR A 37 -15.68 1.34 -11.33
N SER A 38 -16.23 1.14 -12.52
CA SER A 38 -17.16 0.04 -12.78
C SER A 38 -16.42 -1.32 -12.75
N ARG A 39 -17.18 -2.40 -12.56
CA ARG A 39 -16.63 -3.77 -12.59
C ARG A 39 -15.92 -4.09 -13.91
N ARG A 40 -16.44 -3.59 -15.04
CA ARG A 40 -15.82 -3.76 -16.34
C ARG A 40 -14.47 -3.05 -16.43
N GLU A 41 -14.41 -1.80 -15.97
CA GLU A 41 -13.15 -1.04 -15.94
C GLU A 41 -12.08 -1.72 -15.08
N LEU A 42 -12.46 -2.28 -13.93
CA LEU A 42 -11.52 -3.01 -13.06
C LEU A 42 -10.94 -4.25 -13.77
N VAL A 43 -11.72 -4.94 -14.58
CA VAL A 43 -11.21 -6.06 -15.40
C VAL A 43 -10.30 -5.55 -16.52
N GLU A 44 -10.70 -4.49 -17.22
CA GLU A 44 -9.91 -3.90 -18.30
C GLU A 44 -8.58 -3.34 -17.79
N MET A 45 -8.54 -2.73 -16.60
CA MET A 45 -7.31 -2.24 -15.97
C MET A 45 -6.22 -3.30 -15.85
N LYS A 46 -6.59 -4.55 -15.64
CA LYS A 46 -5.67 -5.68 -15.48
C LYS A 46 -5.27 -6.34 -16.79
N SER A 47 -6.14 -6.30 -17.78
CA SER A 47 -5.98 -7.06 -19.02
C SER A 47 -5.54 -6.21 -20.22
N LYS A 48 -6.04 -4.98 -20.33
CA LYS A 48 -5.75 -4.12 -21.48
C LYS A 48 -4.37 -3.48 -21.33
N ARG A 49 -3.48 -3.82 -22.27
CA ARG A 49 -2.13 -3.27 -22.33
C ARG A 49 -2.05 -2.11 -23.31
N PHE A 50 -1.15 -1.17 -23.04
CA PHE A 50 -0.81 -0.04 -23.91
C PHE A 50 0.69 0.27 -23.85
N THR A 51 1.20 0.90 -24.89
CA THR A 51 2.61 1.30 -24.99
C THR A 51 2.80 2.70 -24.41
N VAL A 52 3.91 2.89 -23.71
CA VAL A 52 4.34 4.19 -23.18
C VAL A 52 5.65 4.56 -23.86
N PRO A 53 5.80 5.77 -24.41
CA PRO A 53 7.05 6.20 -25.02
C PRO A 53 8.23 6.03 -24.07
N GLY A 54 9.32 5.41 -24.56
CA GLY A 54 10.52 5.17 -23.77
C GLY A 54 10.46 3.98 -22.81
N VAL A 55 9.32 3.31 -22.65
CA VAL A 55 9.17 2.10 -21.83
C VAL A 55 9.21 0.87 -22.72
N ALA A 56 10.09 -0.08 -22.41
CA ALA A 56 10.39 -1.20 -23.30
C ALA A 56 9.23 -2.17 -23.54
N ALA A 57 8.35 -2.36 -22.55
CA ALA A 57 7.24 -3.30 -22.63
C ALA A 57 5.89 -2.61 -22.46
N PRO A 58 4.82 -3.08 -23.15
CA PRO A 58 3.48 -2.60 -22.91
C PRO A 58 3.04 -2.88 -21.46
N ILE A 59 2.39 -1.90 -20.83
CA ILE A 59 1.92 -1.97 -19.44
C ILE A 59 0.39 -1.94 -19.37
N THR A 60 -0.16 -2.35 -18.25
CA THR A 60 -1.59 -2.22 -17.92
C THR A 60 -1.84 -0.93 -17.14
N LYS A 61 -3.11 -0.49 -17.08
CA LYS A 61 -3.51 0.64 -16.24
C LYS A 61 -3.26 0.37 -14.76
N GLU A 62 -3.44 -0.87 -14.30
CA GLU A 62 -3.09 -1.29 -12.93
C GLU A 62 -1.60 -1.07 -12.63
N GLN A 63 -0.72 -1.44 -13.57
CA GLN A 63 0.72 -1.20 -13.43
C GLN A 63 1.05 0.30 -13.41
N ALA A 64 0.40 1.10 -14.27
CA ALA A 64 0.60 2.55 -14.25
C ALA A 64 0.15 3.19 -12.91
N LEU A 65 -0.99 2.76 -12.36
CA LEU A 65 -1.43 3.16 -11.01
C LEU A 65 -0.44 2.72 -9.93
N GLY A 66 0.11 1.51 -10.04
CA GLY A 66 1.16 1.02 -9.15
C GLY A 66 2.41 1.92 -9.16
N VAL A 67 2.83 2.38 -10.35
CA VAL A 67 3.94 3.35 -10.49
C VAL A 67 3.60 4.67 -9.79
N LEU A 68 2.41 5.23 -10.01
CA LEU A 68 1.98 6.45 -9.34
C LEU A 68 1.95 6.28 -7.81
N LEU A 69 1.34 5.21 -7.30
CA LEU A 69 1.24 4.95 -5.86
C LEU A 69 2.61 4.80 -5.19
N ASN A 70 3.58 4.17 -5.86
CA ASN A 70 4.95 4.06 -5.36
C ASN A 70 5.74 5.37 -5.48
N SER A 71 5.30 6.31 -6.30
CA SER A 71 5.95 7.63 -6.42
C SER A 71 5.62 8.57 -5.26
N GLY A 72 4.64 8.23 -4.39
CA GLY A 72 4.21 9.06 -3.27
C GLY A 72 5.21 9.19 -2.11
N ASN A 73 6.30 8.43 -2.11
CA ASN A 73 7.43 8.59 -1.19
C ASN A 73 8.75 8.16 -1.84
N ALA A 74 9.85 8.75 -1.36
CA ALA A 74 11.16 8.58 -1.98
C ALA A 74 11.67 7.13 -1.94
N SER A 75 11.45 6.40 -0.85
CA SER A 75 11.97 5.03 -0.70
C SER A 75 11.28 4.05 -1.64
N ASN A 76 9.95 4.14 -1.78
CA ASN A 76 9.20 3.32 -2.71
C ASN A 76 9.57 3.63 -4.16
N LEU A 77 9.68 4.92 -4.50
CA LEU A 77 10.10 5.34 -5.83
C LEU A 77 11.48 4.79 -6.20
N GLN A 78 12.45 4.89 -5.29
CA GLN A 78 13.79 4.36 -5.51
C GLN A 78 13.77 2.84 -5.72
N ARG A 79 13.02 2.09 -4.91
CA ARG A 79 12.86 0.63 -5.06
C ARG A 79 12.21 0.26 -6.39
N LEU A 80 11.15 0.97 -6.77
CA LEU A 80 10.47 0.78 -8.06
C LEU A 80 11.44 0.99 -9.23
N MET A 81 12.15 2.12 -9.23
CA MET A 81 13.10 2.47 -10.29
C MET A 81 14.23 1.43 -10.39
N SER A 82 14.81 1.02 -9.25
CA SER A 82 15.87 0.01 -9.22
C SER A 82 15.37 -1.36 -9.64
N GLY A 83 14.22 -1.80 -9.15
CA GLY A 83 13.66 -3.12 -9.42
C GLY A 83 13.19 -3.30 -10.87
N GLN A 84 12.56 -2.27 -11.44
CA GLN A 84 12.04 -2.30 -12.81
C GLN A 84 12.98 -1.64 -13.83
N LYS A 85 14.15 -1.16 -13.39
CA LYS A 85 15.14 -0.45 -14.22
C LYS A 85 14.53 0.75 -14.97
N LEU A 86 13.64 1.48 -14.30
CA LEU A 86 12.99 2.66 -14.86
C LEU A 86 13.79 3.92 -14.55
N THR A 87 13.85 4.82 -15.52
CA THR A 87 14.34 6.18 -15.31
C THR A 87 13.22 7.08 -14.76
N ARG A 88 13.58 8.27 -14.23
CA ARG A 88 12.60 9.26 -13.79
C ARG A 88 11.66 9.71 -14.91
N ASP A 89 12.20 9.90 -16.11
CA ASP A 89 11.43 10.31 -17.29
C ASP A 89 10.42 9.22 -17.70
N GLN A 90 10.81 7.95 -17.61
CA GLN A 90 9.91 6.82 -17.85
C GLN A 90 8.80 6.74 -16.79
N VAL A 91 9.13 6.93 -15.52
CA VAL A 91 8.14 7.02 -14.43
C VAL A 91 7.15 8.15 -14.72
N GLN A 92 7.62 9.34 -15.08
CA GLN A 92 6.75 10.46 -15.42
C GLN A 92 5.89 10.18 -16.65
N ALA A 93 6.47 9.60 -17.71
CA ALA A 93 5.73 9.23 -18.90
C ALA A 93 4.62 8.21 -18.59
N ILE A 94 4.85 7.27 -17.69
CA ILE A 94 3.82 6.33 -17.20
C ILE A 94 2.71 7.07 -16.46
N ILE A 95 3.07 7.93 -15.50
CA ILE A 95 2.11 8.73 -14.72
C ILE A 95 1.23 9.59 -15.65
N ASP A 96 1.80 10.15 -16.69
CA ASP A 96 1.11 11.00 -17.66
C ASP A 96 0.09 10.24 -18.55
N THR A 97 0.09 8.92 -18.53
CA THR A 97 -0.96 8.11 -19.19
C THR A 97 -2.25 8.04 -18.40
N LEU A 98 -2.20 8.33 -17.11
CA LEU A 98 -3.35 8.25 -16.21
C LEU A 98 -4.29 9.45 -16.41
N ASP A 99 -5.59 9.22 -16.26
CA ASP A 99 -6.60 10.27 -16.30
C ASP A 99 -6.80 10.93 -14.91
N GLU A 100 -7.59 12.01 -14.88
CA GLU A 100 -7.82 12.78 -13.64
C GLU A 100 -8.46 11.93 -12.54
N ARG A 101 -9.35 11.00 -12.90
CA ARG A 101 -10.01 10.09 -11.96
C ARG A 101 -8.98 9.14 -11.32
N ASP A 102 -8.05 8.62 -12.12
CA ASP A 102 -6.96 7.75 -11.66
C ASP A 102 -6.04 8.49 -10.67
N VAL A 103 -5.71 9.73 -10.98
CA VAL A 103 -4.86 10.59 -10.15
C VAL A 103 -5.55 10.90 -8.81
N ARG A 104 -6.83 11.23 -8.83
CA ARG A 104 -7.62 11.43 -7.60
C ARG A 104 -7.79 10.15 -6.79
N PHE A 105 -7.96 9.01 -7.46
CA PHE A 105 -8.01 7.71 -6.81
C PHE A 105 -6.71 7.42 -6.06
N ALA A 106 -5.54 7.64 -6.68
CA ALA A 106 -4.25 7.43 -6.02
C ALA A 106 -4.09 8.29 -4.75
N GLN A 107 -4.49 9.58 -4.79
CA GLN A 107 -4.48 10.42 -3.58
C GLN A 107 -5.41 9.86 -2.50
N SER A 108 -6.60 9.38 -2.87
CA SER A 108 -7.55 8.78 -1.92
C SER A 108 -7.01 7.49 -1.30
N VAL A 109 -6.21 6.71 -2.04
CA VAL A 109 -5.53 5.52 -1.50
C VAL A 109 -4.49 5.91 -0.47
N TRP A 110 -3.64 6.91 -0.74
CA TRP A 110 -2.68 7.40 0.25
C TRP A 110 -3.36 7.97 1.50
N ASP A 111 -4.42 8.75 1.33
CA ASP A 111 -5.18 9.30 2.44
C ASP A 111 -5.81 8.19 3.30
N TYR A 112 -6.27 7.12 2.66
CA TYR A 112 -6.79 5.95 3.37
C TYR A 112 -5.70 5.27 4.22
N PHE A 113 -4.51 5.03 3.68
CA PHE A 113 -3.41 4.44 4.47
C PHE A 113 -2.95 5.36 5.60
N GLU A 114 -2.98 6.67 5.40
CA GLU A 114 -2.64 7.62 6.45
C GLU A 114 -3.56 7.52 7.68
N THR A 115 -4.83 7.11 7.50
CA THR A 115 -5.76 6.94 8.64
C THR A 115 -5.31 5.87 9.63
N PHE A 116 -4.52 4.88 9.20
CA PHE A 116 -4.03 3.80 10.07
C PHE A 116 -2.70 4.12 10.73
N ARG A 117 -1.99 5.14 10.29
CA ARG A 117 -0.62 5.42 10.76
C ARG A 117 -0.52 5.56 12.27
N LYS A 118 -1.38 6.39 12.84
CA LYS A 118 -1.33 6.64 14.29
C LYS A 118 -1.51 5.36 15.09
N GLU A 119 -2.55 4.60 14.77
CA GLU A 119 -2.88 3.37 15.50
C GLU A 119 -1.80 2.29 15.33
N SER A 120 -1.25 2.14 14.13
CA SER A 120 -0.16 1.20 13.87
C SER A 120 1.11 1.58 14.66
N PHE A 121 1.44 2.87 14.71
CA PHE A 121 2.61 3.34 15.46
C PHE A 121 2.43 3.19 16.97
N ASP A 122 1.26 3.52 17.49
CA ASP A 122 0.94 3.37 18.91
C ASP A 122 1.01 1.88 19.33
N LEU A 123 0.53 0.98 18.46
CA LEU A 123 0.63 -0.46 18.67
C LEU A 123 2.09 -0.93 18.67
N GLU A 124 2.88 -0.56 17.67
CA GLU A 124 4.27 -0.95 17.56
C GLU A 124 5.10 -0.41 18.73
N GLU A 125 4.89 0.85 19.12
CA GLU A 125 5.52 1.44 20.30
C GLU A 125 5.15 0.68 21.60
N SER A 126 3.90 0.26 21.74
CA SER A 126 3.46 -0.53 22.89
C SER A 126 4.10 -1.93 22.97
N LEU A 127 4.42 -2.52 21.80
CA LEU A 127 5.01 -3.86 21.72
C LEU A 127 6.54 -3.86 21.81
N THR A 128 7.18 -2.83 21.23
CA THR A 128 8.65 -2.78 21.08
C THR A 128 9.32 -1.76 21.99
N GLY A 129 8.56 -0.82 22.56
CA GLY A 129 9.07 0.33 23.32
C GLY A 129 9.65 1.42 22.42
N VAL A 130 9.59 1.28 21.09
CA VAL A 130 10.14 2.22 20.12
C VAL A 130 9.06 2.67 19.15
N ARG A 131 8.87 3.98 19.04
CA ARG A 131 7.95 4.55 18.04
C ARG A 131 8.58 4.51 16.66
N PRO A 132 7.91 3.93 15.64
CA PRO A 132 8.42 3.90 14.28
C PRO A 132 8.60 5.30 13.68
N GLU A 133 9.61 5.44 12.82
CA GLU A 133 9.76 6.67 12.05
C GLU A 133 8.75 6.71 10.90
N ALA A 134 8.06 7.84 10.75
CA ALA A 134 7.10 8.02 9.68
C ALA A 134 7.78 8.14 8.32
N VAL A 135 7.33 7.36 7.35
CA VAL A 135 7.74 7.55 5.96
C VAL A 135 7.22 8.90 5.46
N LYS A 136 8.12 9.78 5.04
CA LYS A 136 7.79 11.11 4.55
C LYS A 136 7.13 11.02 3.18
N ALA A 137 5.96 11.64 3.05
CA ALA A 137 5.30 11.83 1.76
C ALA A 137 6.17 12.69 0.84
N GLN A 138 6.16 12.38 -0.46
CA GLN A 138 6.80 13.15 -1.51
C GLN A 138 5.74 13.63 -2.49
N PRO A 139 5.68 14.95 -2.78
CA PRO A 139 4.78 15.46 -3.80
C PRO A 139 5.03 14.83 -5.17
N VAL A 140 3.95 14.52 -5.89
CA VAL A 140 4.03 13.93 -7.24
C VAL A 140 3.37 14.87 -8.23
N GLN A 141 4.13 15.30 -9.24
CA GLN A 141 3.62 16.12 -10.33
C GLN A 141 2.80 15.24 -11.28
N THR A 142 1.63 15.71 -11.68
CA THR A 142 0.79 15.10 -12.69
C THR A 142 0.29 16.14 -13.68
N ARG A 143 -0.31 15.73 -14.79
CA ARG A 143 -0.95 16.65 -15.75
C ARG A 143 -2.13 17.41 -15.14
N PHE A 144 -2.69 16.93 -14.05
CA PHE A 144 -3.85 17.48 -13.37
C PHE A 144 -3.50 18.25 -12.08
N GLY A 145 -2.22 18.51 -11.87
CA GLY A 145 -1.70 19.22 -10.70
C GLY A 145 -0.80 18.37 -9.81
N MET A 146 -0.43 18.97 -8.68
CA MET A 146 0.47 18.35 -7.71
C MET A 146 -0.32 17.53 -6.70
N LEU A 147 0.00 16.25 -6.56
CA LEU A 147 -0.48 15.41 -5.46
C LEU A 147 0.42 15.54 -4.24
N ARG A 148 -0.14 15.34 -3.05
CA ARG A 148 0.64 15.38 -1.80
C ARG A 148 1.57 14.19 -1.64
N GLY A 149 1.27 13.09 -2.32
CA GLY A 149 1.92 11.81 -2.10
C GLY A 149 1.42 11.13 -0.81
N GLY A 150 2.15 10.10 -0.39
CA GLY A 150 1.81 9.37 0.82
C GLY A 150 2.49 8.01 0.90
N TYR A 151 2.19 7.30 1.97
CA TYR A 151 2.64 5.93 2.14
C TYR A 151 1.76 4.96 1.35
N TYR A 152 2.41 4.06 0.64
CA TYR A 152 1.79 2.90 0.01
C TYR A 152 2.55 1.64 0.43
N PRO A 153 1.87 0.63 1.02
CA PRO A 153 2.55 -0.59 1.45
C PRO A 153 3.07 -1.36 0.24
N VAL A 154 4.35 -1.73 0.29
CA VAL A 154 4.96 -2.59 -0.73
C VAL A 154 4.72 -4.04 -0.33
N ALA A 155 3.98 -4.78 -1.13
CA ALA A 155 3.89 -6.23 -1.01
C ALA A 155 5.13 -6.84 -1.71
N TYR A 156 5.91 -7.60 -0.96
CA TYR A 156 6.96 -8.43 -1.54
C TYR A 156 6.35 -9.76 -1.95
N ASP A 157 6.56 -10.15 -3.20
CA ASP A 157 6.28 -11.50 -3.63
C ASP A 157 7.39 -12.42 -3.09
N THR A 158 7.10 -13.11 -2.02
CA THR A 158 8.04 -14.02 -1.36
C THR A 158 8.43 -15.21 -2.24
N ASP A 159 7.59 -15.55 -3.23
CA ASP A 159 7.83 -16.66 -4.15
C ASP A 159 8.85 -16.28 -5.25
N LEU A 160 9.02 -14.97 -5.50
CA LEU A 160 10.00 -14.45 -6.47
C LEU A 160 11.29 -13.94 -5.81
N SER A 161 11.35 -13.84 -4.48
CA SER A 161 12.56 -13.44 -3.78
C SER A 161 13.55 -14.62 -3.74
N ALA A 162 14.54 -14.60 -4.62
CA ALA A 162 15.61 -15.60 -4.70
C ALA A 162 16.62 -15.57 -3.52
N LEU A 163 16.31 -14.86 -2.42
CA LEU A 163 17.18 -14.72 -1.26
C LEU A 163 16.48 -15.18 0.02
N PRO A 164 16.71 -16.43 0.47
CA PRO A 164 16.22 -16.91 1.78
C PRO A 164 16.73 -16.12 2.98
N ALA A 165 17.80 -15.33 2.81
CA ALA A 165 18.49 -14.62 3.89
C ALA A 165 17.72 -13.39 4.45
N ASP A 166 16.74 -12.85 3.73
CA ASP A 166 15.98 -11.70 4.24
C ASP A 166 14.71 -12.09 5.02
N GLN A 167 14.28 -13.36 4.92
CA GLN A 167 13.15 -13.87 5.72
C GLN A 167 13.54 -14.06 7.19
N ASP A 168 14.78 -14.40 7.48
CA ASP A 168 15.27 -14.57 8.86
C ASP A 168 15.40 -13.26 9.63
N LYS A 169 15.57 -12.13 8.95
CA LYS A 169 15.69 -10.81 9.61
C LYS A 169 14.36 -10.23 10.09
N VAL A 170 13.25 -10.65 9.51
CA VAL A 170 11.91 -10.22 9.95
C VAL A 170 11.37 -11.12 11.07
N GLY A 171 11.81 -12.39 11.11
CA GLY A 171 11.39 -13.37 12.12
C GLY A 171 12.20 -13.34 13.42
N THR A 172 13.43 -12.83 13.42
CA THR A 172 14.34 -12.88 14.58
C THR A 172 14.29 -11.66 15.48
N GLN A 173 13.53 -10.63 15.16
CA GLN A 173 13.33 -9.48 16.05
C GLN A 173 12.25 -9.68 17.13
N THR A 174 11.53 -10.81 17.12
CA THR A 174 10.46 -11.09 18.10
C THR A 174 10.81 -12.17 19.10
N SER A 175 12.05 -12.70 19.13
CA SER A 175 12.46 -13.68 20.15
C SER A 175 13.88 -13.39 20.67
N GLY A 176 13.99 -12.39 21.53
CA GLY A 176 15.27 -12.06 22.15
C GLY A 176 15.07 -11.46 23.54
N ARG A 177 14.83 -12.36 24.54
CA ARG A 177 15.13 -12.22 25.99
C ARG A 177 14.80 -10.90 26.67
#